data_30de915564aa9e97b944137f75135e71
#
_entry.id   30de915564aa9e97b944137f75135e71
#
_cell.length_a   1.000
_cell.length_b   1.000
_cell.length_c   1.000
_cell.angle_alpha   90.00
_cell.angle_beta   90.00
_cell.angle_gamma   90.00
#
_symmetry.space_group_name_H-M   'P 1'
#
loop_
_entity.id
_entity.type
_entity.pdbx_description
1 polymer ?
#
loop_
_entity_poly.entity_id
_entity_poly.type
_entity_poly.pdbx_seq_one_letter_code
_entity_poly.pdbx_strand_id
1 'polypeptide(L)'
;LVSDKAYKAGVRSPKDLNGKRYAVTQSGSSFHYMGSKMAAAENIKLSFVPLQKVGAIIGALKSGQVDAWSIVPHIAKPLSRGGSIHIIGNVADYLPNYQITTVFTSSNNANNERALTKNFLTGFSKGVDDYASTMIDKNKGDAGVNEMVDLIHKYVYTSRPREKAAPSIINGTMRLSDGASLNLASIKNQLEWFKSEGLVKKSITIDTLVDQSYVKIIS
;
A
#
# COMPACT_ATOMS: atom_id res chain seq x y z
N LEU A 1 2.25 0.17 -12.98
CA LEU A 1 1.32 0.15 -14.12
C LEU A 1 1.65 1.25 -15.10
N VAL A 2 1.41 1.00 -16.39
CA VAL A 2 1.46 2.04 -17.45
C VAL A 2 0.23 1.98 -18.33
N SER A 3 -0.13 3.13 -18.91
CA SER A 3 -1.19 3.23 -19.90
C SER A 3 -0.84 2.45 -21.18
N ASP A 4 -1.84 1.97 -21.92
CA ASP A 4 -1.62 1.31 -23.21
C ASP A 4 -0.91 2.25 -24.21
N LYS A 5 -1.22 3.55 -24.16
CA LYS A 5 -0.52 4.56 -24.96
C LYS A 5 0.97 4.62 -24.67
N ALA A 6 1.37 4.69 -23.39
CA ALA A 6 2.78 4.69 -22.99
C ALA A 6 3.45 3.34 -23.33
N TYR A 7 2.74 2.24 -23.13
CA TYR A 7 3.22 0.90 -23.45
C TYR A 7 3.49 0.76 -24.95
N LYS A 8 2.58 1.18 -25.83
CA LYS A 8 2.78 1.19 -27.29
C LYS A 8 3.89 2.13 -27.75
N ALA A 9 4.14 3.20 -26.99
CA ALA A 9 5.26 4.11 -27.20
C ALA A 9 6.62 3.60 -26.66
N GLY A 10 6.70 2.33 -26.22
CA GLY A 10 7.97 1.69 -25.86
C GLY A 10 8.25 1.62 -24.36
N VAL A 11 7.37 2.07 -23.47
CA VAL A 11 7.56 1.96 -22.01
C VAL A 11 7.29 0.51 -21.60
N ARG A 12 8.33 -0.24 -21.27
CA ARG A 12 8.29 -1.68 -20.93
C ARG A 12 8.79 -1.99 -19.52
N SER A 13 9.55 -1.07 -18.95
CA SER A 13 10.16 -1.21 -17.63
C SER A 13 10.13 0.12 -16.88
N PRO A 14 10.34 0.13 -15.55
CA PRO A 14 10.38 1.36 -14.78
C PRO A 14 11.39 2.40 -15.27
N LYS A 15 12.57 1.98 -15.75
CA LYS A 15 13.59 2.90 -16.30
C LYS A 15 13.13 3.70 -17.52
N ASP A 16 12.14 3.18 -18.27
CA ASP A 16 11.60 3.84 -19.45
C ASP A 16 10.64 5.00 -19.11
N LEU A 17 10.40 5.21 -17.81
CA LEU A 17 9.52 6.27 -17.30
C LEU A 17 10.19 7.64 -17.20
N ASN A 18 11.44 7.79 -17.66
CA ASN A 18 12.10 9.11 -17.59
C ASN A 18 11.30 10.19 -18.31
N GLY A 19 11.01 11.28 -17.60
CA GLY A 19 10.20 12.41 -18.09
C GLY A 19 8.69 12.13 -18.22
N LYS A 20 8.22 10.95 -17.82
CA LYS A 20 6.81 10.56 -17.94
C LYS A 20 5.96 11.11 -16.78
N ARG A 21 4.65 11.24 -17.06
CA ARG A 21 3.64 11.67 -16.09
C ARG A 21 3.26 10.50 -15.19
N TYR A 22 3.57 10.64 -13.92
CA TYR A 22 3.28 9.62 -12.91
C TYR A 22 2.16 10.08 -11.99
N ALA A 23 1.05 9.36 -11.97
CA ALA A 23 -0.12 9.74 -11.20
C ALA A 23 0.10 9.50 -9.69
N VAL A 24 -0.39 10.44 -8.89
CA VAL A 24 -0.47 10.33 -7.44
C VAL A 24 -1.82 10.82 -6.96
N THR A 25 -2.26 10.43 -5.77
CA THR A 25 -3.47 11.03 -5.19
C THR A 25 -3.19 12.45 -4.75
N GLN A 26 -2.07 12.68 -4.07
CA GLN A 26 -1.61 14.00 -3.63
C GLN A 26 -0.12 13.96 -3.33
N SER A 27 0.48 15.14 -3.19
CA SER A 27 1.85 15.26 -2.67
C SER A 27 1.93 14.63 -1.27
N GLY A 28 2.99 13.88 -1.01
CA GLY A 28 3.16 13.15 0.25
C GLY A 28 2.34 11.86 0.38
N SER A 29 1.57 11.47 -0.63
CA SER A 29 0.89 10.15 -0.60
C SER A 29 1.89 8.99 -0.73
N SER A 30 1.47 7.79 -0.33
CA SER A 30 2.26 6.56 -0.56
C SER A 30 2.64 6.38 -2.03
N PHE A 31 1.79 6.81 -2.97
CA PHE A 31 2.09 6.78 -4.41
C PHE A 31 3.22 7.73 -4.79
N HIS A 32 3.27 8.92 -4.16
CA HIS A 32 4.36 9.88 -4.37
C HIS A 32 5.69 9.30 -3.84
N TYR A 33 5.68 8.76 -2.64
CA TYR A 33 6.85 8.09 -2.05
C TYR A 33 7.34 6.92 -2.92
N MET A 34 6.45 6.01 -3.33
CA MET A 34 6.80 4.88 -4.20
C MET A 34 7.41 5.33 -5.53
N GLY A 35 6.79 6.31 -6.19
CA GLY A 35 7.30 6.88 -7.43
C GLY A 35 8.67 7.54 -7.26
N SER A 36 8.86 8.30 -6.19
CA SER A 36 10.14 8.98 -5.89
C SER A 36 11.26 7.97 -5.63
N LYS A 37 11.01 6.91 -4.85
CA LYS A 37 12.01 5.87 -4.56
C LYS A 37 12.39 5.07 -5.80
N MET A 38 11.41 4.71 -6.63
CA MET A 38 11.66 4.06 -7.92
C MET A 38 12.46 4.98 -8.84
N ALA A 39 12.09 6.25 -8.95
CA ALA A 39 12.78 7.21 -9.81
C ALA A 39 14.24 7.41 -9.39
N ALA A 40 14.50 7.49 -8.09
CA ALA A 40 15.84 7.58 -7.55
C ALA A 40 16.69 6.34 -7.84
N ALA A 41 16.12 5.14 -7.69
CA ALA A 41 16.80 3.89 -7.96
C ALA A 41 17.15 3.69 -9.44
N GLU A 42 16.27 4.12 -10.34
CA GLU A 42 16.48 4.04 -11.81
C GLU A 42 17.23 5.26 -12.36
N ASN A 43 17.59 6.23 -11.52
CA ASN A 43 18.21 7.50 -11.93
C ASN A 43 17.42 8.24 -13.03
N ILE A 44 16.10 8.33 -12.86
CA ILE A 44 15.16 8.99 -13.77
C ILE A 44 14.41 10.11 -13.09
N LYS A 45 13.73 10.95 -13.87
CA LYS A 45 12.85 12.01 -13.40
C LYS A 45 11.41 11.72 -13.76
N LEU A 46 10.48 11.88 -12.82
CA LEU A 46 9.04 11.77 -13.03
C LEU A 46 8.35 13.13 -12.92
N SER A 47 7.31 13.33 -13.72
CA SER A 47 6.37 14.44 -13.57
C SER A 47 5.18 13.94 -12.75
N PHE A 48 5.13 14.27 -11.45
CA PHE A 48 4.02 13.85 -10.59
C PHE A 48 2.75 14.64 -10.89
N VAL A 49 1.64 13.91 -11.10
CA VAL A 49 0.32 14.47 -11.42
C VAL A 49 -0.67 14.10 -10.33
N PRO A 50 -1.06 15.05 -9.44
CA PRO A 50 -2.03 14.80 -8.39
C PRO A 50 -3.46 14.76 -8.95
N LEU A 51 -4.17 13.65 -8.75
CA LEU A 51 -5.53 13.41 -9.24
C LEU A 51 -6.54 13.10 -8.11
N GLN A 52 -6.12 13.21 -6.87
CA GLN A 52 -6.90 13.09 -5.64
C GLN A 52 -7.56 11.72 -5.40
N LYS A 53 -8.27 11.16 -6.38
CA LYS A 53 -9.05 9.93 -6.23
C LYS A 53 -8.52 8.79 -7.09
N VAL A 54 -8.49 7.60 -6.54
CA VAL A 54 -8.09 6.36 -7.25
C VAL A 54 -8.87 6.19 -8.57
N GLY A 55 -10.19 6.44 -8.56
CA GLY A 55 -11.01 6.35 -9.77
C GLY A 55 -10.59 7.35 -10.86
N ALA A 56 -10.21 8.58 -10.50
CA ALA A 56 -9.70 9.58 -11.45
C ALA A 56 -8.36 9.14 -12.05
N ILE A 57 -7.46 8.56 -11.23
CA ILE A 57 -6.19 8.02 -11.71
C ILE A 57 -6.42 6.88 -12.70
N ILE A 58 -7.34 5.97 -12.41
CA ILE A 58 -7.68 4.86 -13.32
C ILE A 58 -8.22 5.41 -14.65
N GLY A 59 -9.10 6.40 -14.62
CA GLY A 59 -9.61 7.05 -15.82
C GLY A 59 -8.51 7.72 -16.64
N ALA A 60 -7.66 8.51 -15.99
CA ALA A 60 -6.54 9.20 -16.62
C ALA A 60 -5.48 8.24 -17.21
N LEU A 61 -5.25 7.10 -16.55
CA LEU A 61 -4.33 6.06 -17.02
C LEU A 61 -4.92 5.36 -18.27
N LYS A 62 -6.20 5.00 -18.23
CA LYS A 62 -6.91 4.37 -19.38
C LYS A 62 -6.96 5.28 -20.61
N SER A 63 -7.16 6.59 -20.41
CA SER A 63 -7.19 7.58 -21.52
C SER A 63 -5.79 8.02 -21.97
N GLY A 64 -4.72 7.63 -21.26
CA GLY A 64 -3.37 8.08 -21.56
C GLY A 64 -3.08 9.54 -21.20
N GLN A 65 -3.90 10.15 -20.34
CA GLN A 65 -3.64 11.47 -19.77
C GLN A 65 -2.47 11.45 -18.78
N VAL A 66 -2.26 10.32 -18.10
CA VAL A 66 -1.04 9.99 -17.36
C VAL A 66 -0.42 8.73 -17.93
N ASP A 67 0.88 8.58 -17.71
CA ASP A 67 1.63 7.49 -18.33
C ASP A 67 1.79 6.30 -17.38
N ALA A 68 1.95 6.55 -16.08
CA ALA A 68 2.24 5.52 -15.09
C ALA A 68 1.56 5.78 -13.72
N TRP A 69 1.47 4.71 -12.92
CA TRP A 69 0.96 4.71 -11.55
C TRP A 69 1.38 3.43 -10.81
N SER A 70 1.51 3.50 -9.49
CA SER A 70 1.64 2.31 -8.61
C SER A 70 0.36 2.05 -7.86
N ILE A 71 -0.06 0.78 -7.76
CA ILE A 71 -1.25 0.38 -7.02
C ILE A 71 -1.14 -1.08 -6.57
N VAL A 72 -1.94 -1.42 -5.57
CA VAL A 72 -2.02 -2.78 -4.99
C VAL A 72 -2.50 -3.82 -6.01
N PRO A 73 -2.06 -5.10 -5.85
CA PRO A 73 -2.28 -6.15 -6.85
C PRO A 73 -3.74 -6.42 -7.20
N HIS A 74 -4.66 -6.33 -6.23
CA HIS A 74 -6.09 -6.62 -6.48
C HIS A 74 -6.78 -5.59 -7.38
N ILE A 75 -6.19 -4.40 -7.54
CA ILE A 75 -6.63 -3.38 -8.51
C ILE A 75 -5.81 -3.51 -9.79
N ALA A 76 -4.49 -3.72 -9.69
CA ALA A 76 -3.59 -3.80 -10.83
C ALA A 76 -3.92 -4.95 -11.78
N LYS A 77 -4.11 -6.16 -11.24
CA LYS A 77 -4.37 -7.38 -12.02
C LYS A 77 -5.65 -7.29 -12.87
N PRO A 78 -6.83 -6.91 -12.33
CA PRO A 78 -8.03 -6.72 -13.14
C PRO A 78 -7.88 -5.64 -14.24
N LEU A 79 -7.20 -4.53 -13.92
CA LEU A 79 -6.96 -3.46 -14.90
C LEU A 79 -6.07 -3.93 -16.05
N SER A 80 -5.04 -4.72 -15.75
CA SER A 80 -4.14 -5.25 -16.77
C SER A 80 -4.82 -6.30 -17.66
N ARG A 81 -5.70 -7.14 -17.11
CA ARG A 81 -6.47 -8.12 -17.90
C ARG A 81 -7.36 -7.47 -18.95
N GLY A 82 -7.81 -6.24 -18.71
CA GLY A 82 -8.61 -5.47 -19.66
C GLY A 82 -7.83 -4.91 -20.86
N GLY A 83 -6.51 -5.10 -20.94
CA GLY A 83 -5.65 -4.73 -22.08
C GLY A 83 -5.38 -3.23 -22.24
N SER A 84 -6.04 -2.37 -21.47
CA SER A 84 -5.85 -0.90 -21.56
C SER A 84 -4.76 -0.36 -20.62
N ILE A 85 -4.20 -1.21 -19.77
CA ILE A 85 -3.17 -0.90 -18.77
C ILE A 85 -2.23 -2.11 -18.68
N HIS A 86 -0.94 -1.86 -18.49
CA HIS A 86 0.07 -2.91 -18.45
C HIS A 86 0.87 -2.85 -17.14
N ILE A 87 1.21 -4.02 -16.59
CA ILE A 87 2.14 -4.15 -15.45
C ILE A 87 3.55 -4.22 -16.05
N ILE A 88 4.47 -3.35 -15.58
CA ILE A 88 5.85 -3.28 -16.06
C ILE A 88 6.89 -3.50 -14.94
N GLY A 89 6.47 -3.73 -13.70
CA GLY A 89 7.37 -3.98 -12.58
C GLY A 89 6.61 -4.03 -11.25
N ASN A 90 7.32 -4.34 -10.19
CA ASN A 90 6.78 -4.40 -8.84
C ASN A 90 7.44 -3.35 -7.95
N VAL A 91 6.65 -2.71 -7.08
CA VAL A 91 7.18 -1.75 -6.08
C VAL A 91 8.14 -2.44 -5.10
N ALA A 92 7.91 -3.73 -4.81
CA ALA A 92 8.75 -4.50 -3.90
C ALA A 92 10.21 -4.62 -4.37
N ASP A 93 10.48 -4.50 -5.67
CA ASP A 93 11.84 -4.53 -6.23
C ASP A 93 12.65 -3.29 -5.79
N TYR A 94 11.97 -2.18 -5.43
CA TYR A 94 12.55 -0.90 -5.00
C TYR A 94 12.39 -0.64 -3.50
N LEU A 95 11.36 -1.21 -2.90
CA LEU A 95 10.96 -1.00 -1.51
C LEU A 95 10.64 -2.35 -0.86
N PRO A 96 11.65 -3.20 -0.65
CA PRO A 96 11.44 -4.46 0.08
C PRO A 96 10.97 -4.17 1.50
N ASN A 97 10.01 -4.95 1.98
CA ASN A 97 9.45 -4.83 3.34
C ASN A 97 8.84 -3.43 3.64
N TYR A 98 8.27 -2.78 2.63
CA TYR A 98 7.67 -1.46 2.78
C TYR A 98 6.47 -1.47 3.75
N GLN A 99 6.57 -0.72 4.84
CA GLN A 99 5.47 -0.47 5.77
C GLN A 99 4.50 0.55 5.16
N ILE A 100 3.51 0.08 4.41
CA ILE A 100 2.55 0.94 3.70
C ILE A 100 1.54 1.56 4.67
N THR A 101 1.07 0.75 5.64
CA THR A 101 0.03 1.13 6.60
C THR A 101 0.48 0.85 8.02
N THR A 102 -0.01 1.66 8.95
CA THR A 102 0.25 1.52 10.38
C THR A 102 -1.05 1.68 11.16
N VAL A 103 -1.13 1.07 12.34
CA VAL A 103 -2.14 1.44 13.34
C VAL A 103 -1.61 2.66 14.08
N PHE A 104 -2.47 3.66 14.27
CA PHE A 104 -2.15 4.86 15.03
C PHE A 104 -3.30 5.25 15.95
N THR A 105 -2.98 5.98 16.99
CA THR A 105 -3.94 6.49 17.96
C THR A 105 -3.57 7.89 18.42
N SER A 106 -4.40 8.55 19.21
CA SER A 106 -4.09 9.83 19.81
C SER A 106 -3.00 9.70 20.89
N SER A 107 -2.24 10.78 21.11
CA SER A 107 -1.28 10.84 22.21
C SER A 107 -1.96 10.64 23.58
N ASN A 108 -3.21 11.09 23.72
CA ASN A 108 -3.98 10.85 24.93
C ASN A 108 -4.21 9.35 25.19
N ASN A 109 -4.67 8.60 24.18
CA ASN A 109 -4.86 7.16 24.33
C ASN A 109 -3.53 6.44 24.59
N ALA A 110 -2.48 6.84 23.88
CA ALA A 110 -1.17 6.24 24.06
C ALA A 110 -0.59 6.48 25.47
N ASN A 111 -0.82 7.66 26.05
CA ASN A 111 -0.24 8.01 27.36
C ASN A 111 -1.15 7.65 28.54
N ASN A 112 -2.45 7.89 28.41
CA ASN A 112 -3.40 7.83 29.53
C ASN A 112 -4.29 6.59 29.51
N GLU A 113 -4.48 5.95 28.32
CA GLU A 113 -5.32 4.76 28.13
C GLU A 113 -4.48 3.55 27.68
N ARG A 114 -3.33 3.35 28.36
CA ARG A 114 -2.36 2.33 27.96
C ARG A 114 -2.93 0.92 27.94
N ALA A 115 -3.75 0.56 28.93
CA ALA A 115 -4.37 -0.76 29.00
C ALA A 115 -5.32 -1.00 27.82
N LEU A 116 -6.14 -0.02 27.49
CA LEU A 116 -7.07 -0.06 26.34
C LEU A 116 -6.31 -0.22 25.04
N THR A 117 -5.26 0.60 24.83
CA THR A 117 -4.41 0.55 23.63
C THR A 117 -3.71 -0.80 23.48
N LYS A 118 -3.16 -1.36 24.55
CA LYS A 118 -2.54 -2.69 24.54
C LYS A 118 -3.54 -3.80 24.25
N ASN A 119 -4.73 -3.76 24.84
CA ASN A 119 -5.78 -4.75 24.60
C ASN A 119 -6.26 -4.71 23.15
N PHE A 120 -6.42 -3.52 22.57
CA PHE A 120 -6.75 -3.35 21.16
C PHE A 120 -5.66 -3.96 20.27
N LEU A 121 -4.38 -3.63 20.50
CA LEU A 121 -3.26 -4.15 19.70
C LEU A 121 -3.10 -5.67 19.84
N THR A 122 -3.38 -6.23 21.03
CA THR A 122 -3.40 -7.68 21.24
C THR A 122 -4.48 -8.36 20.39
N GLY A 123 -5.69 -7.79 20.37
CA GLY A 123 -6.77 -8.29 19.52
C GLY A 123 -6.44 -8.16 18.03
N PHE A 124 -5.88 -7.01 17.64
CA PHE A 124 -5.45 -6.75 16.26
C PHE A 124 -4.37 -7.74 15.81
N SER A 125 -3.34 -7.97 16.64
CA SER A 125 -2.28 -8.95 16.36
C SER A 125 -2.83 -10.36 16.12
N LYS A 126 -3.74 -10.82 17.01
CA LYS A 126 -4.41 -12.13 16.83
C LYS A 126 -5.20 -12.19 15.51
N GLY A 127 -5.88 -11.10 15.14
CA GLY A 127 -6.60 -11.01 13.87
C GLY A 127 -5.66 -11.07 12.66
N VAL A 128 -4.48 -10.44 12.72
CA VAL A 128 -3.44 -10.53 11.68
C VAL A 128 -2.93 -11.95 11.52
N ASP A 129 -2.66 -12.65 12.63
CA ASP A 129 -2.15 -14.02 12.61
C ASP A 129 -3.21 -15.02 12.09
N ASP A 130 -4.48 -14.86 12.50
CA ASP A 130 -5.59 -15.68 11.97
C ASP A 130 -5.83 -15.42 10.48
N TYR A 131 -5.78 -14.18 10.05
CA TYR A 131 -5.85 -13.81 8.64
C TYR A 131 -4.71 -14.42 7.84
N ALA A 132 -3.46 -14.32 8.30
CA ALA A 132 -2.30 -14.88 7.60
C ALA A 132 -2.41 -16.40 7.48
N SER A 133 -2.70 -17.08 8.59
CA SER A 133 -2.89 -18.53 8.63
C SER A 133 -4.01 -19.02 7.69
N THR A 134 -5.12 -18.24 7.61
CA THR A 134 -6.30 -18.64 6.83
C THR A 134 -6.20 -18.26 5.36
N MET A 135 -5.82 -17.00 5.07
CA MET A 135 -5.89 -16.44 3.71
C MET A 135 -4.60 -16.61 2.92
N ILE A 136 -3.45 -16.63 3.58
CA ILE A 136 -2.13 -16.76 2.96
C ILE A 136 -1.70 -18.22 2.94
N ASP A 137 -1.60 -18.81 4.14
CA ASP A 137 -1.04 -20.14 4.34
C ASP A 137 -2.09 -21.26 4.11
N LYS A 138 -3.39 -20.87 4.09
CA LYS A 138 -4.55 -21.75 3.84
C LYS A 138 -4.63 -22.96 4.79
N ASN A 139 -4.16 -22.81 6.02
CA ASN A 139 -4.11 -23.87 7.02
C ASN A 139 -5.50 -24.45 7.39
N LYS A 140 -6.57 -23.66 7.13
CA LYS A 140 -7.98 -24.08 7.37
C LYS A 140 -8.68 -24.54 6.08
N GLY A 141 -7.93 -24.73 4.97
CA GLY A 141 -8.48 -25.12 3.68
C GLY A 141 -9.46 -24.10 3.09
N ASP A 142 -10.16 -24.52 2.03
CA ASP A 142 -11.10 -23.64 1.32
C ASP A 142 -12.32 -23.23 2.18
N ALA A 143 -12.75 -24.08 3.10
CA ALA A 143 -13.83 -23.75 4.02
C ALA A 143 -13.45 -22.56 4.91
N GLY A 144 -12.26 -22.60 5.54
CA GLY A 144 -11.76 -21.50 6.35
C GLY A 144 -11.54 -20.22 5.54
N VAL A 145 -11.06 -20.32 4.29
CA VAL A 145 -10.94 -19.17 3.39
C VAL A 145 -12.31 -18.55 3.13
N ASN A 146 -13.36 -19.36 2.87
CA ASN A 146 -14.71 -18.84 2.67
C ASN A 146 -15.28 -18.17 3.92
N GLU A 147 -15.09 -18.73 5.10
CA GLU A 147 -15.50 -18.12 6.37
C GLU A 147 -14.79 -16.77 6.59
N MET A 148 -13.49 -16.69 6.31
CA MET A 148 -12.73 -15.44 6.41
C MET A 148 -13.21 -14.41 5.38
N VAL A 149 -13.52 -14.82 4.16
CA VAL A 149 -14.13 -13.96 3.13
C VAL A 149 -15.47 -13.42 3.62
N ASP A 150 -16.31 -14.22 4.24
CA ASP A 150 -17.59 -13.80 4.80
C ASP A 150 -17.41 -12.78 5.94
N LEU A 151 -16.41 -13.01 6.81
CA LEU A 151 -16.06 -12.09 7.87
C LEU A 151 -15.57 -10.74 7.29
N ILE A 152 -14.66 -10.75 6.34
CA ILE A 152 -14.12 -9.53 5.70
C ILE A 152 -15.23 -8.79 4.96
N HIS A 153 -16.12 -9.50 4.26
CA HIS A 153 -17.20 -8.89 3.50
C HIS A 153 -18.18 -8.09 4.36
N LYS A 154 -18.30 -8.39 5.65
CA LYS A 154 -19.11 -7.56 6.58
C LYS A 154 -18.62 -6.12 6.68
N TYR A 155 -17.36 -5.85 6.34
CA TYR A 155 -16.72 -4.53 6.49
C TYR A 155 -16.17 -3.97 5.18
N VAL A 156 -15.91 -4.83 4.19
CA VAL A 156 -15.25 -4.44 2.93
C VAL A 156 -16.13 -4.87 1.75
N TYR A 157 -16.30 -3.98 0.78
CA TYR A 157 -17.17 -4.18 -0.39
C TYR A 157 -18.64 -4.45 -0.05
N THR A 158 -19.14 -3.92 1.04
CA THR A 158 -20.51 -4.13 1.57
C THR A 158 -21.61 -3.75 0.59
N SER A 159 -21.34 -2.86 -0.38
CA SER A 159 -22.27 -2.48 -1.45
C SER A 159 -22.36 -3.48 -2.60
N ARG A 160 -21.56 -4.54 -2.59
CA ARG A 160 -21.55 -5.59 -3.61
C ARG A 160 -22.09 -6.90 -3.05
N PRO A 161 -22.82 -7.69 -3.84
CA PRO A 161 -23.14 -9.07 -3.45
C PRO A 161 -21.86 -9.85 -3.13
N ARG A 162 -21.95 -10.77 -2.19
CA ARG A 162 -20.81 -11.57 -1.70
C ARG A 162 -20.03 -12.27 -2.83
N GLU A 163 -20.73 -12.87 -3.76
CA GLU A 163 -20.16 -13.60 -4.90
C GLU A 163 -19.33 -12.68 -5.83
N LYS A 164 -19.65 -11.39 -5.88
CA LYS A 164 -18.89 -10.37 -6.63
C LYS A 164 -17.75 -9.76 -5.81
N ALA A 165 -17.89 -9.74 -4.49
CA ALA A 165 -16.86 -9.24 -3.57
C ALA A 165 -15.75 -10.26 -3.31
N ALA A 166 -16.08 -11.55 -3.17
CA ALA A 166 -15.17 -12.62 -2.81
C ALA A 166 -13.91 -12.70 -3.70
N PRO A 167 -13.98 -12.63 -5.04
CA PRO A 167 -12.79 -12.62 -5.88
C PRO A 167 -11.86 -11.44 -5.59
N SER A 168 -12.42 -10.25 -5.26
CA SER A 168 -11.62 -9.07 -4.93
C SER A 168 -10.93 -9.23 -3.58
N ILE A 169 -11.60 -9.79 -2.57
CA ILE A 169 -11.05 -10.08 -1.25
C ILE A 169 -9.90 -11.08 -1.38
N ILE A 170 -10.12 -12.21 -2.08
CA ILE A 170 -9.12 -13.26 -2.27
C ILE A 170 -7.91 -12.73 -3.07
N ASN A 171 -8.14 -12.03 -4.18
CA ASN A 171 -7.06 -11.48 -5.01
C ASN A 171 -6.31 -10.33 -4.32
N GLY A 172 -6.93 -9.68 -3.33
CA GLY A 172 -6.36 -8.62 -2.53
C GLY A 172 -5.55 -9.11 -1.33
N THR A 173 -5.50 -10.41 -1.11
CA THR A 173 -4.77 -10.99 0.01
C THR A 173 -3.28 -10.67 -0.10
N MET A 174 -2.73 -10.09 0.96
CA MET A 174 -1.31 -9.73 1.09
C MET A 174 -0.82 -10.15 2.47
N ARG A 175 0.44 -10.57 2.56
CA ARG A 175 1.04 -10.84 3.88
C ARG A 175 1.19 -9.54 4.66
N LEU A 176 0.74 -9.57 5.88
CA LEU A 176 0.97 -8.55 6.90
C LEU A 176 2.17 -8.96 7.76
N SER A 177 2.79 -8.02 8.45
CA SER A 177 3.88 -8.35 9.40
C SER A 177 3.35 -9.23 10.52
N ASP A 178 4.04 -10.33 10.80
CA ASP A 178 3.63 -11.33 11.80
C ASP A 178 3.44 -10.67 13.18
N GLY A 179 2.34 -11.00 13.84
CA GLY A 179 1.96 -10.39 15.11
C GLY A 179 1.73 -8.88 15.06
N ALA A 180 1.42 -8.33 13.88
CA ALA A 180 1.30 -6.89 13.64
C ALA A 180 2.58 -6.10 14.01
N SER A 181 3.76 -6.72 13.86
CA SER A 181 5.05 -6.06 14.11
C SER A 181 5.28 -4.88 13.17
N LEU A 182 6.05 -3.89 13.63
CA LEU A 182 6.33 -2.65 12.91
C LEU A 182 7.74 -2.67 12.32
N ASN A 183 7.85 -2.41 11.01
CA ASN A 183 9.13 -2.21 10.35
C ASN A 183 9.62 -0.77 10.58
N LEU A 184 10.44 -0.60 11.63
CA LEU A 184 10.94 0.71 12.02
C LEU A 184 11.90 1.30 10.99
N ALA A 185 12.70 0.47 10.31
CA ALA A 185 13.62 0.94 9.26
C ALA A 185 12.84 1.56 8.09
N SER A 186 11.73 0.94 7.70
CA SER A 186 10.83 1.49 6.67
C SER A 186 10.22 2.83 7.11
N ILE A 187 9.75 2.95 8.35
CA ILE A 187 9.20 4.22 8.87
C ILE A 187 10.27 5.31 8.92
N LYS A 188 11.50 5.01 9.37
CA LYS A 188 12.62 5.95 9.35
C LYS A 188 12.93 6.44 7.92
N ASN A 189 12.98 5.53 6.95
CA ASN A 189 13.25 5.89 5.56
C ASN A 189 12.15 6.81 4.98
N GLN A 190 10.88 6.54 5.30
CA GLN A 190 9.76 7.40 4.92
C GLN A 190 9.90 8.78 5.57
N LEU A 191 10.19 8.85 6.88
CA LEU A 191 10.36 10.13 7.59
C LEU A 191 11.45 10.98 6.96
N GLU A 192 12.61 10.41 6.65
CA GLU A 192 13.71 11.15 6.02
C GLU A 192 13.34 11.64 4.62
N TRP A 193 12.62 10.83 3.84
CA TRP A 193 12.08 11.28 2.56
C TRP A 193 11.07 12.43 2.74
N PHE A 194 10.13 12.34 3.68
CA PHE A 194 9.19 13.43 3.97
C PHE A 194 9.90 14.73 4.35
N LYS A 195 11.00 14.64 5.10
CA LYS A 195 11.84 15.81 5.46
C LYS A 195 12.56 16.38 4.25
N SER A 196 13.12 15.53 3.37
CA SER A 196 13.82 15.97 2.16
C SER A 196 12.89 16.67 1.17
N GLU A 197 11.62 16.22 1.09
CA GLU A 197 10.59 16.87 0.27
C GLU A 197 9.97 18.12 0.94
N GLY A 198 10.38 18.47 2.14
CA GLY A 198 9.82 19.60 2.89
C GLY A 198 8.38 19.41 3.35
N LEU A 199 7.89 18.15 3.35
CA LEU A 199 6.51 17.81 3.70
C LEU A 199 6.28 17.74 5.21
N VAL A 200 7.34 17.56 5.99
CA VAL A 200 7.31 17.58 7.46
C VAL A 200 8.48 18.42 7.99
N LYS A 201 8.32 18.94 9.20
CA LYS A 201 9.39 19.71 9.87
C LYS A 201 10.61 18.83 10.14
N LYS A 202 11.81 19.34 9.93
CA LYS A 202 13.06 18.62 10.19
C LYS A 202 13.23 18.18 11.66
N SER A 203 12.55 18.88 12.59
CA SER A 203 12.56 18.56 14.02
C SER A 203 11.77 17.31 14.41
N ILE A 204 10.91 16.77 13.53
CA ILE A 204 10.17 15.54 13.81
C ILE A 204 11.15 14.37 13.87
N THR A 205 11.09 13.62 14.96
CA THR A 205 11.93 12.42 15.16
C THR A 205 11.11 11.15 15.11
N ILE A 206 11.77 10.02 15.01
CA ILE A 206 11.08 8.73 15.05
C ILE A 206 10.37 8.51 16.39
N ASP A 207 10.94 8.98 17.49
CA ASP A 207 10.37 8.85 18.83
C ASP A 207 9.12 9.73 19.03
N THR A 208 8.97 10.78 18.20
CA THR A 208 7.73 11.57 18.14
C THR A 208 6.59 10.79 17.47
N LEU A 209 6.92 9.89 16.56
CA LEU A 209 5.95 9.17 15.72
C LEU A 209 5.63 7.78 16.25
N VAL A 210 6.58 7.11 16.91
CA VAL A 210 6.47 5.69 17.24
C VAL A 210 6.77 5.46 18.72
N ASP A 211 5.76 5.04 19.46
CA ASP A 211 5.95 4.48 20.80
C ASP A 211 6.25 2.97 20.67
N GLN A 212 7.54 2.65 20.73
CA GLN A 212 8.04 1.28 20.58
C GLN A 212 7.65 0.34 21.72
N SER A 213 7.09 0.88 22.84
CA SER A 213 6.66 0.06 23.98
C SER A 213 5.35 -0.72 23.74
N TYR A 214 4.69 -0.46 22.61
CA TYR A 214 3.42 -1.10 22.29
C TYR A 214 3.52 -2.28 21.34
N VAL A 215 4.53 -2.34 20.49
CA VAL A 215 4.62 -3.30 19.39
C VAL A 215 6.01 -3.91 19.28
N LYS A 216 6.06 -5.12 18.72
CA LYS A 216 7.32 -5.74 18.33
C LYS A 216 7.90 -4.98 17.13
N ILE A 217 9.16 -4.60 17.24
CA ILE A 217 9.89 -3.95 16.16
C ILE A 217 10.61 -5.03 15.35
N ILE A 218 10.56 -4.90 14.03
CA ILE A 218 11.36 -5.63 13.06
C ILE A 218 12.19 -4.64 12.23
N SER A 219 13.30 -5.10 11.72
CA SER A 219 14.25 -4.34 10.88
C SER A 219 14.15 -4.78 9.42
#